data_54143ce11b9e5370ad94d2b34407b787
#
_entry.id   54143ce11b9e5370ad94d2b34407b787
#
_cell.length_a   1.000
_cell.length_b   1.000
_cell.length_c   1.000
_cell.angle_alpha   90.00
_cell.angle_beta   90.00
_cell.angle_gamma   90.00
#
_symmetry.space_group_name_H-M   'P 1'
#
loop_
_entity.id
_entity.type
_entity.pdbx_description
1 polymer ?
#
loop_
_entity_poly.entity_id
_entity_poly.type
_entity_poly.pdbx_seq_one_letter_code
_entity_poly.pdbx_strand_id
1 'polypeptide(L)'
;MRKLILGLFGILAAHAALAAPQLDKLTLPKGFHVAVYSDQVPNAREIALGAKGTVFVGSNSAGKVYALADSKGDGRADKVRVIASGLKLPVGVAFKNGDLYISAVSKILVLRDIENHLDDPPKPDVIYDKFPTETHHGWKFIAFGPDGKLYVPIGAPCNICDKDQDYAKITRMNADGSGLEDVAFGVRNTVGFDWQPKSKQLWFTDNGRDLMGDDMPSDELNRLTRVGEHFGYPYCHQGDTLDPEFGQGKNCKDYTPPVYKLGNHVAALGLRFYEGSQFPANYHGAIILAEHGSWNRSKKSGYRVMSVHLNGDKVVAYEPLLEGFQQDEKAWGRPADVQPLPDGSLLVSDDLAGAVYRVTYQKP
;
A
#
# COMPACT_ATOMS: atom_id res chain seq x y z
N MET A 1 -59.73 -28.62 4.40
CA MET A 1 -58.83 -28.00 3.41
C MET A 1 -58.18 -26.79 4.01
N ARG A 2 -56.95 -26.94 4.51
CA ARG A 2 -56.14 -25.84 5.08
C ARG A 2 -55.20 -25.36 3.98
N LYS A 3 -55.32 -24.07 3.61
CA LYS A 3 -54.40 -23.43 2.66
C LYS A 3 -53.16 -23.02 3.39
N LEU A 4 -52.01 -23.58 3.01
CA LEU A 4 -50.67 -23.12 3.39
C LEU A 4 -50.35 -21.88 2.58
N ILE A 5 -50.12 -20.75 3.24
CA ILE A 5 -49.56 -19.54 2.62
C ILE A 5 -48.06 -19.61 2.84
N LEU A 6 -47.28 -19.87 1.77
CA LEU A 6 -45.83 -19.69 1.78
C LEU A 6 -45.51 -18.19 1.68
N GLY A 7 -45.03 -17.63 2.76
CA GLY A 7 -44.47 -16.29 2.76
C GLY A 7 -43.04 -16.31 2.18
N LEU A 8 -42.86 -15.68 1.02
CA LEU A 8 -41.52 -15.39 0.47
C LEU A 8 -40.88 -14.29 1.31
N PHE A 9 -39.90 -14.65 2.16
CA PHE A 9 -39.01 -13.67 2.77
C PHE A 9 -37.92 -13.31 1.78
N GLY A 10 -38.08 -12.17 1.12
CA GLY A 10 -37.02 -11.57 0.33
C GLY A 10 -35.92 -11.03 1.25
N ILE A 11 -34.75 -11.65 1.22
CA ILE A 11 -33.54 -11.13 1.89
C ILE A 11 -33.07 -9.92 1.08
N LEU A 12 -33.41 -8.72 1.51
CA LEU A 12 -32.75 -7.50 1.02
C LEU A 12 -31.31 -7.52 1.57
N ALA A 13 -30.36 -7.86 0.73
CA ALA A 13 -28.95 -7.60 1.01
C ALA A 13 -28.77 -6.06 1.01
N ALA A 14 -28.66 -5.48 2.20
CA ALA A 14 -28.24 -4.09 2.34
C ALA A 14 -26.78 -3.98 1.87
N HIS A 15 -26.58 -3.54 0.64
CA HIS A 15 -25.27 -3.04 0.20
C HIS A 15 -25.01 -1.76 0.99
N ALA A 16 -24.01 -1.78 1.88
CA ALA A 16 -23.49 -0.57 2.45
C ALA A 16 -23.04 0.32 1.28
N ALA A 17 -23.74 1.41 1.05
CA ALA A 17 -23.33 2.39 0.05
C ALA A 17 -21.99 2.96 0.50
N LEU A 18 -20.97 2.81 -0.33
CA LEU A 18 -19.69 3.49 -0.16
C LEU A 18 -19.97 5.00 -0.14
N ALA A 19 -19.33 5.73 0.77
CA ALA A 19 -19.47 7.18 0.80
C ALA A 19 -18.85 7.74 -0.51
N ALA A 20 -19.60 8.58 -1.21
CA ALA A 20 -19.10 9.21 -2.43
C ALA A 20 -17.86 10.07 -2.12
N PRO A 21 -16.84 10.06 -3.00
CA PRO A 21 -15.67 10.91 -2.85
C PRO A 21 -16.03 12.39 -2.70
N GLN A 22 -15.45 13.08 -1.70
CA GLN A 22 -15.73 14.48 -1.38
C GLN A 22 -14.58 15.37 -1.89
N LEU A 23 -14.45 15.52 -3.21
CA LEU A 23 -13.34 16.25 -3.83
C LEU A 23 -13.25 17.72 -3.41
N ASP A 24 -14.37 18.33 -3.06
CA ASP A 24 -14.47 19.70 -2.56
C ASP A 24 -13.80 19.92 -1.19
N LYS A 25 -13.53 18.85 -0.47
CA LYS A 25 -12.79 18.83 0.81
C LYS A 25 -11.29 18.68 0.64
N LEU A 26 -10.84 18.25 -0.53
CA LEU A 26 -9.44 18.00 -0.79
C LEU A 26 -8.68 19.30 -1.10
N THR A 27 -7.46 19.38 -0.58
CA THR A 27 -6.54 20.48 -0.82
C THR A 27 -5.24 19.97 -1.41
N LEU A 28 -4.69 20.73 -2.36
CA LEU A 28 -3.44 20.45 -3.07
C LEU A 28 -2.62 21.75 -3.22
N PRO A 29 -1.31 21.65 -3.44
CA PRO A 29 -0.49 22.79 -3.80
C PRO A 29 -0.97 23.42 -5.12
N LYS A 30 -0.64 24.71 -5.31
CA LYS A 30 -1.04 25.49 -6.50
C LYS A 30 -0.62 24.80 -7.81
N GLY A 31 -1.56 24.67 -8.73
CA GLY A 31 -1.37 24.04 -10.03
C GLY A 31 -1.64 22.54 -10.05
N PHE A 32 -1.78 21.90 -8.88
CA PHE A 32 -2.24 20.53 -8.82
C PHE A 32 -3.77 20.44 -8.84
N HIS A 33 -4.28 19.38 -9.44
CA HIS A 33 -5.71 19.09 -9.55
C HIS A 33 -5.95 17.62 -9.22
N VAL A 34 -7.11 17.31 -8.65
CA VAL A 34 -7.54 15.94 -8.37
C VAL A 34 -8.89 15.67 -9.01
N ALA A 35 -9.04 14.48 -9.59
CA ALA A 35 -10.28 13.96 -10.13
C ALA A 35 -10.50 12.51 -9.71
N VAL A 36 -11.74 12.02 -9.77
CA VAL A 36 -12.04 10.60 -9.58
C VAL A 36 -11.64 9.86 -10.85
N TYR A 37 -10.68 8.93 -10.75
CA TYR A 37 -10.34 7.98 -11.80
C TYR A 37 -11.35 6.83 -11.84
N SER A 38 -11.73 6.29 -10.67
CA SER A 38 -12.80 5.31 -10.49
C SER A 38 -13.35 5.38 -9.06
N ASP A 39 -14.66 5.24 -8.90
CA ASP A 39 -15.38 5.12 -7.62
C ASP A 39 -16.03 3.73 -7.43
N GLN A 40 -15.56 2.73 -8.19
CA GLN A 40 -16.10 1.37 -8.22
C GLN A 40 -15.08 0.31 -7.79
N VAL A 41 -14.20 0.66 -6.84
CA VAL A 41 -13.10 -0.19 -6.38
C VAL A 41 -13.16 -0.37 -4.85
N PRO A 42 -14.19 -1.06 -4.32
CA PRO A 42 -14.32 -1.29 -2.88
C PRO A 42 -13.04 -1.82 -2.22
N ASN A 43 -12.61 -1.17 -1.12
CA ASN A 43 -11.40 -1.47 -0.38
C ASN A 43 -10.11 -1.42 -1.23
N ALA A 44 -10.00 -0.47 -2.15
CA ALA A 44 -8.84 -0.30 -3.04
C ALA A 44 -7.52 -0.19 -2.26
N ARG A 45 -6.54 -0.99 -2.67
CA ARG A 45 -5.20 -1.05 -2.04
C ARG A 45 -4.10 -0.85 -3.07
N GLU A 46 -3.14 -1.74 -3.16
CA GLU A 46 -2.02 -1.60 -4.08
C GLU A 46 -2.45 -1.47 -5.53
N ILE A 47 -1.75 -0.62 -6.28
CA ILE A 47 -1.95 -0.35 -7.70
C ILE A 47 -0.74 -0.85 -8.48
N ALA A 48 -0.99 -1.60 -9.56
CA ALA A 48 0.03 -1.98 -10.54
C ALA A 48 -0.42 -1.60 -11.96
N LEU A 49 0.54 -1.30 -12.82
CA LEU A 49 0.28 -0.94 -14.22
C LEU A 49 0.60 -2.11 -15.15
N GLY A 50 -0.33 -2.44 -16.01
CA GLY A 50 -0.13 -3.35 -17.14
C GLY A 50 0.60 -2.69 -18.31
N ALA A 51 1.14 -3.50 -19.19
CA ALA A 51 1.88 -3.04 -20.37
C ALA A 51 0.99 -2.30 -21.39
N LYS A 52 -0.31 -2.59 -21.42
CA LYS A 52 -1.31 -1.95 -22.31
C LYS A 52 -2.06 -0.79 -21.63
N GLY A 53 -1.59 -0.34 -20.44
CA GLY A 53 -2.19 0.75 -19.70
C GLY A 53 -3.35 0.33 -18.78
N THR A 54 -3.60 -0.97 -18.60
CA THR A 54 -4.55 -1.46 -17.59
C THR A 54 -4.07 -1.11 -16.19
N VAL A 55 -4.94 -0.54 -15.37
CA VAL A 55 -4.66 -0.28 -13.96
C VAL A 55 -5.23 -1.43 -13.13
N PHE A 56 -4.35 -2.24 -12.54
CA PHE A 56 -4.74 -3.32 -11.64
C PHE A 56 -4.77 -2.81 -10.20
N VAL A 57 -5.81 -3.18 -9.45
CA VAL A 57 -5.98 -2.74 -8.07
C VAL A 57 -6.31 -3.92 -7.18
N GLY A 58 -5.49 -4.14 -6.17
CA GLY A 58 -5.77 -5.09 -5.11
C GLY A 58 -6.81 -4.55 -4.14
N SER A 59 -7.32 -5.41 -3.27
CA SER A 59 -8.27 -4.97 -2.24
C SER A 59 -8.00 -5.63 -0.90
N ASN A 60 -8.55 -5.04 0.17
CA ASN A 60 -8.52 -5.62 1.51
C ASN A 60 -9.68 -6.63 1.68
N SER A 61 -10.63 -6.34 2.53
CA SER A 61 -11.74 -7.25 2.91
C SER A 61 -12.75 -7.53 1.79
N ALA A 62 -12.75 -6.77 0.70
CA ALA A 62 -13.54 -7.08 -0.49
C ALA A 62 -13.14 -8.41 -1.15
N GLY A 63 -11.90 -8.89 -0.91
CA GLY A 63 -11.42 -10.18 -1.41
C GLY A 63 -11.35 -10.28 -2.93
N LYS A 64 -11.20 -9.15 -3.62
CA LYS A 64 -11.25 -9.02 -5.08
C LYS A 64 -10.01 -8.32 -5.62
N VAL A 65 -9.70 -8.60 -6.87
CA VAL A 65 -8.73 -7.84 -7.66
C VAL A 65 -9.45 -7.24 -8.86
N TYR A 66 -9.17 -5.98 -9.13
CA TYR A 66 -9.84 -5.20 -10.15
C TYR A 66 -8.88 -4.87 -11.30
N ALA A 67 -9.42 -4.78 -12.51
CA ALA A 67 -8.75 -4.22 -13.68
C ALA A 67 -9.58 -3.04 -14.20
N LEU A 68 -8.95 -1.87 -14.26
CA LEU A 68 -9.55 -0.62 -14.70
C LEU A 68 -8.93 -0.20 -16.03
N ALA A 69 -9.74 0.28 -16.95
CA ALA A 69 -9.28 0.83 -18.20
C ALA A 69 -9.95 2.17 -18.50
N ASP A 70 -9.15 3.14 -18.92
CA ASP A 70 -9.58 4.39 -19.53
C ASP A 70 -9.50 4.24 -21.04
N SER A 71 -10.56 3.66 -21.65
CA SER A 71 -10.58 3.41 -23.09
C SER A 71 -10.85 4.65 -23.94
N LYS A 72 -11.26 5.75 -23.29
CA LYS A 72 -11.54 7.04 -23.95
C LYS A 72 -10.36 8.00 -23.88
N GLY A 73 -9.40 7.75 -22.97
CA GLY A 73 -8.25 8.63 -22.75
C GLY A 73 -8.61 9.96 -22.10
N ASP A 74 -9.73 10.02 -21.38
CA ASP A 74 -10.22 11.23 -20.73
C ASP A 74 -9.76 11.37 -19.27
N GLY A 75 -8.98 10.39 -18.78
CA GLY A 75 -8.44 10.38 -17.42
C GLY A 75 -9.35 9.76 -16.40
N ARG A 76 -10.42 9.09 -16.83
CA ARG A 76 -11.35 8.33 -16.00
C ARG A 76 -11.53 6.92 -16.54
N ALA A 77 -11.48 5.93 -15.63
CA ALA A 77 -11.78 4.56 -16.03
C ALA A 77 -13.26 4.42 -16.42
N ASP A 78 -13.50 4.03 -17.65
CA ASP A 78 -14.84 3.75 -18.18
C ASP A 78 -15.16 2.24 -18.16
N LYS A 79 -14.19 1.40 -17.82
CA LYS A 79 -14.36 -0.03 -17.63
C LYS A 79 -13.71 -0.49 -16.33
N VAL A 80 -14.50 -1.14 -15.50
CA VAL A 80 -14.05 -1.76 -14.24
C VAL A 80 -14.45 -3.24 -14.25
N ARG A 81 -13.47 -4.12 -14.14
CA ARG A 81 -13.66 -5.56 -14.14
C ARG A 81 -13.13 -6.18 -12.86
N VAL A 82 -13.83 -7.21 -12.35
CA VAL A 82 -13.31 -8.08 -11.30
C VAL A 82 -12.60 -9.24 -11.97
N ILE A 83 -11.29 -9.32 -11.86
CA ILE A 83 -10.45 -10.35 -12.51
C ILE A 83 -10.08 -11.49 -11.59
N ALA A 84 -10.26 -11.34 -10.28
CA ALA A 84 -10.18 -12.42 -9.29
C ALA A 84 -11.09 -12.10 -8.10
N SER A 85 -11.62 -13.13 -7.44
CA SER A 85 -12.50 -12.97 -6.28
C SER A 85 -12.39 -14.15 -5.32
N GLY A 86 -12.95 -14.00 -4.09
CA GLY A 86 -12.89 -15.05 -3.06
C GLY A 86 -11.50 -15.23 -2.46
N LEU A 87 -10.62 -14.24 -2.60
CA LEU A 87 -9.27 -14.26 -2.04
C LEU A 87 -9.24 -13.66 -0.63
N LYS A 88 -8.32 -14.13 0.20
CA LYS A 88 -8.14 -13.63 1.57
C LYS A 88 -7.17 -12.44 1.56
N LEU A 89 -7.68 -11.21 1.73
CA LEU A 89 -6.92 -9.96 1.74
C LEU A 89 -5.95 -9.82 0.55
N PRO A 90 -6.42 -9.82 -0.71
CA PRO A 90 -5.55 -9.72 -1.89
C PRO A 90 -5.09 -8.28 -2.11
N VAL A 91 -4.31 -7.76 -1.15
CA VAL A 91 -3.88 -6.36 -1.11
C VAL A 91 -2.86 -6.08 -2.19
N GLY A 92 -1.87 -6.97 -2.35
CA GLY A 92 -0.73 -6.74 -3.23
C GLY A 92 -0.96 -7.24 -4.64
N VAL A 93 -0.58 -6.42 -5.60
CA VAL A 93 -0.61 -6.72 -7.04
C VAL A 93 0.68 -6.25 -7.71
N ALA A 94 1.31 -7.10 -8.54
CA ALA A 94 2.49 -6.75 -9.31
C ALA A 94 2.40 -7.30 -10.73
N PHE A 95 2.71 -6.48 -11.74
CA PHE A 95 2.66 -6.91 -13.14
C PHE A 95 4.06 -7.13 -13.69
N LYS A 96 4.26 -8.24 -14.39
CA LYS A 96 5.53 -8.54 -15.07
C LYS A 96 5.30 -9.45 -16.28
N ASN A 97 5.81 -9.06 -17.43
CA ASN A 97 5.85 -9.86 -18.66
C ASN A 97 4.48 -10.42 -19.09
N GLY A 98 3.39 -9.66 -18.94
CA GLY A 98 2.04 -10.06 -19.27
C GLY A 98 1.26 -10.71 -18.12
N ASP A 99 1.93 -11.14 -17.07
CA ASP A 99 1.35 -11.83 -15.93
C ASP A 99 1.10 -10.88 -14.75
N LEU A 100 -0.04 -11.04 -14.07
CA LEU A 100 -0.37 -10.34 -12.84
C LEU A 100 -0.17 -11.26 -11.64
N TYR A 101 0.73 -10.87 -10.76
CA TYR A 101 0.97 -11.51 -9.47
C TYR A 101 0.06 -10.90 -8.41
N ILE A 102 -0.51 -11.74 -7.55
CA ILE A 102 -1.47 -11.33 -6.51
C ILE A 102 -1.02 -11.93 -5.19
N SER A 103 -0.91 -11.11 -4.15
CA SER A 103 -0.73 -11.62 -2.78
C SER A 103 -2.08 -12.02 -2.19
N ALA A 104 -2.10 -13.11 -1.44
CA ALA A 104 -3.15 -13.42 -0.49
C ALA A 104 -2.46 -13.86 0.80
N VAL A 105 -3.06 -13.72 1.98
CA VAL A 105 -2.36 -13.81 3.28
C VAL A 105 -1.20 -14.82 3.31
N SER A 106 -1.43 -16.06 2.88
CA SER A 106 -0.43 -17.13 2.90
C SER A 106 0.11 -17.53 1.52
N LYS A 107 -0.29 -16.81 0.46
CA LYS A 107 -0.05 -17.28 -0.92
C LYS A 107 0.37 -16.16 -1.85
N ILE A 108 1.11 -16.53 -2.89
CA ILE A 108 1.26 -15.74 -4.12
C ILE A 108 0.59 -16.52 -5.25
N LEU A 109 -0.28 -15.81 -5.97
CA LEU A 109 -1.00 -16.33 -7.12
C LEU A 109 -0.60 -15.54 -8.37
N VAL A 110 -0.83 -16.14 -9.56
CA VAL A 110 -0.53 -15.51 -10.84
C VAL A 110 -1.70 -15.70 -11.80
N LEU A 111 -2.14 -14.61 -12.41
CA LEU A 111 -3.02 -14.62 -13.59
C LEU A 111 -2.15 -14.46 -14.83
N ARG A 112 -2.06 -15.51 -15.65
CA ARG A 112 -1.20 -15.54 -16.83
C ARG A 112 -1.83 -14.75 -17.98
N ASP A 113 -0.97 -14.00 -18.71
CA ASP A 113 -1.37 -13.24 -19.90
C ASP A 113 -2.66 -12.42 -19.72
N ILE A 114 -2.77 -11.79 -18.53
CA ILE A 114 -4.03 -11.24 -18.03
C ILE A 114 -4.62 -10.15 -18.93
N GLU A 115 -3.78 -9.28 -19.53
CA GLU A 115 -4.29 -8.18 -20.35
C GLU A 115 -4.96 -8.63 -21.65
N ASN A 116 -4.77 -9.89 -22.07
CA ASN A 116 -5.48 -10.50 -23.18
C ASN A 116 -6.77 -11.22 -22.73
N HIS A 117 -7.01 -11.34 -21.41
CA HIS A 117 -8.11 -12.14 -20.85
C HIS A 117 -8.93 -11.37 -19.80
N LEU A 118 -9.00 -10.03 -19.89
CA LEU A 118 -9.70 -9.21 -18.88
C LEU A 118 -11.21 -9.49 -18.80
N ASP A 119 -11.85 -9.93 -19.90
CA ASP A 119 -13.28 -10.23 -19.94
C ASP A 119 -13.59 -11.70 -19.56
N ASP A 120 -12.60 -12.59 -19.66
CA ASP A 120 -12.67 -14.00 -19.24
C ASP A 120 -11.33 -14.38 -18.56
N PRO A 121 -11.10 -13.91 -17.33
CA PRO A 121 -9.82 -14.08 -16.66
C PRO A 121 -9.56 -15.56 -16.31
N PRO A 122 -8.32 -16.04 -16.52
CA PRO A 122 -7.95 -17.41 -16.18
C PRO A 122 -8.05 -17.65 -14.67
N LYS A 123 -8.17 -18.90 -14.27
CA LYS A 123 -8.07 -19.28 -12.87
C LYS A 123 -6.64 -18.97 -12.39
N PRO A 124 -6.49 -18.28 -11.23
CA PRO A 124 -5.15 -17.99 -10.69
C PRO A 124 -4.35 -19.26 -10.38
N ASP A 125 -3.11 -19.33 -10.84
CA ASP A 125 -2.14 -20.35 -10.46
C ASP A 125 -1.54 -20.00 -9.10
N VAL A 126 -1.39 -20.97 -8.19
CA VAL A 126 -0.67 -20.79 -6.93
C VAL A 126 0.80 -21.11 -7.17
N ILE A 127 1.68 -20.10 -7.05
CA ILE A 127 3.13 -20.30 -7.22
C ILE A 127 3.86 -20.44 -5.88
N TYR A 128 3.26 -19.97 -4.78
CA TYR A 128 3.78 -20.11 -3.41
C TYR A 128 2.62 -20.12 -2.42
N ASP A 129 2.64 -20.99 -1.39
CA ASP A 129 1.55 -21.13 -0.40
C ASP A 129 2.03 -21.42 1.04
N LYS A 130 3.30 -21.08 1.34
CA LYS A 130 3.94 -21.40 2.62
C LYS A 130 4.17 -20.19 3.53
N PHE A 131 3.56 -19.03 3.24
CA PHE A 131 3.58 -17.89 4.17
C PHE A 131 2.67 -18.15 5.38
N PRO A 132 2.92 -17.47 6.52
CA PRO A 132 2.04 -17.51 7.68
C PRO A 132 0.58 -17.20 7.33
N THR A 133 -0.36 -17.77 8.09
CA THR A 133 -1.80 -17.70 7.82
C THR A 133 -2.55 -16.66 8.64
N GLU A 134 -1.86 -16.00 9.59
CA GLU A 134 -2.38 -14.94 10.43
C GLU A 134 -2.82 -13.74 9.59
N THR A 135 -3.97 -13.18 9.95
CA THR A 135 -4.52 -12.02 9.23
C THR A 135 -4.04 -10.69 9.79
N HIS A 136 -3.61 -10.64 11.04
CA HIS A 136 -3.01 -9.45 11.63
C HIS A 136 -1.68 -9.16 10.92
N HIS A 137 -1.55 -8.01 10.25
CA HIS A 137 -0.47 -7.67 9.32
C HIS A 137 -0.20 -8.76 8.25
N GLY A 138 -1.21 -9.58 7.96
CA GLY A 138 -1.11 -10.67 6.99
C GLY A 138 -1.23 -10.23 5.53
N TRP A 139 -1.73 -9.00 5.28
CA TRP A 139 -1.73 -8.37 3.94
C TRP A 139 -0.30 -8.11 3.48
N LYS A 140 -0.06 -8.19 2.20
CA LYS A 140 1.29 -8.07 1.63
C LYS A 140 1.24 -7.14 0.42
N PHE A 141 1.98 -6.05 0.48
CA PHE A 141 2.37 -5.28 -0.70
C PHE A 141 3.42 -6.08 -1.45
N ILE A 142 3.39 -6.13 -2.79
CA ILE A 142 4.35 -6.91 -3.57
C ILE A 142 4.85 -6.12 -4.78
N ALA A 143 6.14 -6.17 -5.07
CA ALA A 143 6.68 -5.57 -6.27
C ALA A 143 7.93 -6.31 -6.76
N PHE A 144 8.21 -6.23 -8.06
CA PHE A 144 9.44 -6.76 -8.63
C PHE A 144 10.58 -5.76 -8.49
N GLY A 145 11.67 -6.22 -7.89
CA GLY A 145 12.89 -5.43 -7.76
C GLY A 145 13.71 -5.35 -9.05
N PRO A 146 14.72 -4.47 -9.07
CA PRO A 146 15.65 -4.32 -10.20
C PRO A 146 16.47 -5.59 -10.47
N ASP A 147 16.55 -6.51 -9.50
CA ASP A 147 17.12 -7.85 -9.63
C ASP A 147 16.17 -8.87 -10.28
N GLY A 148 14.95 -8.45 -10.63
CA GLY A 148 13.91 -9.27 -11.23
C GLY A 148 13.19 -10.20 -10.28
N LYS A 149 13.48 -10.17 -8.96
CA LYS A 149 12.80 -10.94 -7.92
C LYS A 149 11.55 -10.23 -7.41
N LEU A 150 10.56 -11.00 -6.97
CA LEU A 150 9.37 -10.52 -6.31
C LEU A 150 9.64 -10.33 -4.81
N TYR A 151 9.50 -9.11 -4.32
CA TYR A 151 9.66 -8.78 -2.91
C TYR A 151 8.32 -8.89 -2.19
N VAL A 152 8.35 -9.49 -0.99
CA VAL A 152 7.15 -9.80 -0.20
C VAL A 152 7.44 -9.56 1.29
N PRO A 153 6.82 -8.57 1.93
CA PRO A 153 6.94 -8.36 3.36
C PRO A 153 6.07 -9.37 4.13
N ILE A 154 6.53 -9.75 5.31
CA ILE A 154 5.81 -10.59 6.25
C ILE A 154 5.71 -9.84 7.57
N GLY A 155 4.57 -9.23 7.84
CA GLY A 155 4.35 -8.43 9.04
C GLY A 155 4.30 -9.28 10.32
N ALA A 156 4.53 -8.63 11.47
CA ALA A 156 4.39 -9.26 12.77
C ALA A 156 2.94 -9.69 13.03
N PRO A 157 2.67 -10.89 13.60
CA PRO A 157 1.30 -11.39 13.79
C PRO A 157 0.59 -10.76 15.01
N CYS A 158 1.08 -9.64 15.50
CA CYS A 158 0.67 -9.00 16.76
C CYS A 158 0.98 -7.50 16.73
N ASN A 159 0.47 -6.74 17.70
CA ASN A 159 0.91 -5.36 17.92
C ASN A 159 2.39 -5.31 18.27
N ILE A 160 2.78 -6.07 19.30
CA ILE A 160 4.17 -6.25 19.73
C ILE A 160 4.37 -7.67 20.20
N CYS A 161 5.38 -8.34 19.73
CA CYS A 161 5.81 -9.67 20.15
C CYS A 161 7.18 -10.01 19.58
N ASP A 162 7.94 -10.75 20.32
CA ASP A 162 9.15 -11.41 19.83
C ASP A 162 8.76 -12.80 19.34
N LYS A 163 8.50 -12.91 18.05
CA LYS A 163 8.20 -14.17 17.37
C LYS A 163 9.42 -14.63 16.60
N ASP A 164 9.40 -15.92 16.28
CA ASP A 164 10.40 -16.59 15.48
C ASP A 164 10.66 -15.87 14.13
N GLN A 165 11.70 -16.30 13.45
CA GLN A 165 12.24 -15.67 12.24
C GLN A 165 11.29 -15.69 11.02
N ASP A 166 10.07 -16.21 11.16
CA ASP A 166 9.07 -16.26 10.09
C ASP A 166 8.33 -14.94 9.88
N TYR A 167 8.47 -13.97 10.80
CA TYR A 167 7.74 -12.71 10.84
C TYR A 167 8.65 -11.50 10.90
N ALA A 168 8.03 -10.32 10.81
CA ALA A 168 8.68 -9.02 10.95
C ALA A 168 9.90 -8.85 10.03
N LYS A 169 9.71 -9.15 8.73
CA LYS A 169 10.79 -9.14 7.74
C LYS A 169 10.31 -8.79 6.33
N ILE A 170 11.22 -8.44 5.46
CA ILE A 170 11.03 -8.38 4.02
C ILE A 170 11.75 -9.58 3.41
N THR A 171 11.07 -10.31 2.54
CA THR A 171 11.61 -11.43 1.77
C THR A 171 11.60 -11.11 0.28
N ARG A 172 12.31 -11.92 -0.53
CA ARG A 172 12.20 -11.90 -2.00
C ARG A 172 12.29 -13.33 -2.55
N MET A 173 11.70 -13.56 -3.71
CA MET A 173 11.70 -14.86 -4.40
C MET A 173 11.80 -14.69 -5.91
N ASN A 174 12.06 -15.78 -6.62
CA ASN A 174 11.97 -15.79 -8.08
C ASN A 174 10.51 -15.65 -8.54
N ALA A 175 10.29 -15.24 -9.78
CA ALA A 175 8.95 -15.08 -10.37
C ALA A 175 8.14 -16.39 -10.44
N ASP A 176 8.76 -17.54 -10.34
CA ASP A 176 8.12 -18.86 -10.27
C ASP A 176 7.78 -19.32 -8.83
N GLY A 177 8.06 -18.50 -7.82
CA GLY A 177 7.85 -18.80 -6.41
C GLY A 177 9.00 -19.56 -5.74
N SER A 178 10.04 -19.92 -6.47
CA SER A 178 11.22 -20.58 -5.91
C SER A 178 12.22 -19.61 -5.28
N GLY A 179 13.19 -20.12 -4.51
CA GLY A 179 14.33 -19.32 -4.04
C GLY A 179 13.95 -18.22 -3.07
N LEU A 180 12.98 -18.45 -2.16
CA LEU A 180 12.64 -17.50 -1.11
C LEU A 180 13.85 -17.25 -0.21
N GLU A 181 14.19 -15.97 -0.02
CA GLU A 181 15.30 -15.53 0.84
C GLU A 181 14.91 -14.28 1.64
N ASP A 182 15.49 -14.12 2.82
CA ASP A 182 15.28 -12.97 3.69
C ASP A 182 16.14 -11.78 3.22
N VAL A 183 15.57 -10.58 3.28
CA VAL A 183 16.20 -9.33 2.80
C VAL A 183 16.45 -8.36 3.94
N ALA A 184 15.48 -8.17 4.83
CA ALA A 184 15.55 -7.26 5.97
C ALA A 184 14.79 -7.85 7.15
N PHE A 185 15.23 -7.55 8.37
CA PHE A 185 14.65 -8.02 9.63
C PHE A 185 14.21 -6.86 10.52
N GLY A 186 13.41 -7.17 11.53
CA GLY A 186 12.94 -6.16 12.49
C GLY A 186 12.05 -5.10 11.86
N VAL A 187 11.24 -5.50 10.89
CA VAL A 187 10.29 -4.68 10.14
C VAL A 187 8.88 -5.10 10.55
N ARG A 188 8.18 -4.25 11.34
CA ARG A 188 6.91 -4.63 11.96
C ARG A 188 5.79 -4.85 10.97
N ASN A 189 5.52 -3.88 10.10
CA ASN A 189 4.41 -3.91 9.14
C ASN A 189 4.67 -2.97 7.97
N THR A 190 5.46 -3.42 7.02
CA THR A 190 5.70 -2.72 5.75
C THR A 190 4.55 -2.98 4.78
N VAL A 191 3.95 -1.90 4.27
CA VAL A 191 2.85 -1.94 3.28
C VAL A 191 3.15 -1.04 2.08
N GLY A 192 4.39 -0.70 1.88
CA GLY A 192 4.83 0.06 0.71
C GLY A 192 6.33 0.15 0.61
N PHE A 193 6.84 -0.07 -0.59
CA PHE A 193 8.25 0.05 -0.88
C PHE A 193 8.50 0.30 -2.37
N ASP A 194 9.65 0.90 -2.67
CA ASP A 194 10.12 1.13 -4.02
C ASP A 194 11.65 1.26 -4.03
N TRP A 195 12.26 1.24 -5.19
CA TRP A 195 13.71 1.35 -5.37
C TRP A 195 14.09 2.72 -5.86
N GLN A 196 15.03 3.36 -5.16
CA GLN A 196 15.58 4.63 -5.62
C GLN A 196 16.14 4.48 -7.06
N PRO A 197 15.71 5.32 -8.01
CA PRO A 197 16.01 5.11 -9.43
C PRO A 197 17.52 5.04 -9.76
N LYS A 198 18.34 5.81 -9.04
CA LYS A 198 19.81 5.87 -9.28
C LYS A 198 20.58 4.74 -8.57
N SER A 199 20.40 4.61 -7.25
CA SER A 199 21.16 3.67 -6.42
C SER A 199 20.62 2.25 -6.47
N LYS A 200 19.35 2.06 -6.89
CA LYS A 200 18.62 0.79 -6.84
C LYS A 200 18.46 0.24 -5.41
N GLN A 201 18.69 1.07 -4.39
CA GLN A 201 18.44 0.70 -3.01
C GLN A 201 16.94 0.68 -2.72
N LEU A 202 16.51 -0.30 -1.93
CA LEU A 202 15.13 -0.44 -1.47
C LEU A 202 14.83 0.61 -0.39
N TRP A 203 13.75 1.36 -0.59
CA TRP A 203 13.16 2.25 0.42
C TRP A 203 11.78 1.75 0.76
N PHE A 204 11.43 1.78 2.04
CA PHE A 204 10.15 1.24 2.51
C PHE A 204 9.60 2.01 3.71
N THR A 205 8.28 1.99 3.85
CA THR A 205 7.58 2.46 5.05
C THR A 205 7.48 1.34 6.08
N ASP A 206 7.54 1.65 7.37
CA ASP A 206 7.18 0.71 8.43
C ASP A 206 6.28 1.38 9.47
N ASN A 207 5.20 0.69 9.84
CA ASN A 207 4.26 1.18 10.84
C ASN A 207 4.71 0.80 12.24
N GLY A 208 4.91 1.79 13.11
CA GLY A 208 5.28 1.60 14.51
C GLY A 208 4.21 0.84 15.32
N ARG A 209 4.59 0.33 16.50
CA ARG A 209 3.64 -0.34 17.40
C ARG A 209 2.59 0.63 17.94
N ASP A 210 1.42 0.10 18.26
CA ASP A 210 0.35 0.84 18.91
C ASP A 210 0.51 0.82 20.45
N LEU A 211 -0.27 1.67 21.13
CA LEU A 211 -0.45 1.69 22.59
C LEU A 211 0.80 2.10 23.40
N MET A 212 1.61 3.01 22.85
CA MET A 212 2.65 3.76 23.57
C MET A 212 2.27 5.23 23.81
N GLY A 213 1.00 5.59 23.65
CA GLY A 213 0.48 6.97 23.73
C GLY A 213 0.38 7.64 22.37
N ASP A 214 -0.09 8.88 22.35
CA ASP A 214 -0.37 9.66 21.15
C ASP A 214 0.90 10.03 20.36
N ASP A 215 2.01 10.21 21.06
CA ASP A 215 3.22 10.83 20.53
C ASP A 215 4.38 9.83 20.31
N MET A 216 4.11 8.53 20.45
CA MET A 216 5.12 7.48 20.25
C MET A 216 4.51 6.14 19.78
N PRO A 217 5.29 5.36 19.01
CA PRO A 217 6.42 5.78 18.22
C PRO A 217 5.98 6.46 16.91
N SER A 218 6.91 7.10 16.24
CA SER A 218 6.75 7.54 14.86
C SER A 218 6.73 6.33 13.92
N ASP A 219 5.96 6.39 12.84
CA ASP A 219 6.15 5.53 11.68
C ASP A 219 7.43 5.94 10.95
N GLU A 220 7.98 5.05 10.15
CA GLU A 220 9.34 5.13 9.64
C GLU A 220 9.40 5.11 8.11
N LEU A 221 10.29 5.94 7.57
CA LEU A 221 10.83 5.77 6.22
C LEU A 221 12.22 5.16 6.34
N ASN A 222 12.37 3.96 5.86
CA ASN A 222 13.56 3.15 5.96
C ASN A 222 14.26 2.99 4.60
N ARG A 223 15.56 2.70 4.62
CA ARG A 223 16.35 2.38 3.44
C ARG A 223 17.26 1.19 3.73
N LEU A 224 17.19 0.18 2.89
CA LEU A 224 18.08 -0.97 2.94
C LEU A 224 19.37 -0.66 2.19
N THR A 225 20.51 -0.70 2.87
CA THR A 225 21.83 -0.48 2.28
C THR A 225 22.52 -1.79 1.95
N ARG A 226 22.23 -2.84 2.69
CA ARG A 226 22.73 -4.22 2.46
C ARG A 226 21.70 -5.25 2.91
N VAL A 227 21.67 -6.39 2.27
CA VAL A 227 20.81 -7.52 2.68
C VAL A 227 21.19 -7.98 4.11
N GLY A 228 20.17 -8.27 4.92
CA GLY A 228 20.33 -8.76 6.29
C GLY A 228 20.36 -7.67 7.36
N GLU A 229 20.11 -6.40 7.03
CA GLU A 229 19.94 -5.35 8.04
C GLU A 229 18.72 -5.58 8.92
N HIS A 230 18.82 -5.19 10.19
CA HIS A 230 17.76 -5.29 11.18
C HIS A 230 17.31 -3.88 11.63
N PHE A 231 16.02 -3.58 11.47
CA PHE A 231 15.44 -2.24 11.65
C PHE A 231 14.82 -2.00 13.04
N GLY A 232 15.01 -2.90 13.99
CA GLY A 232 14.78 -2.69 15.42
C GLY A 232 13.62 -3.43 16.04
N TYR A 233 12.49 -3.63 15.35
CA TYR A 233 11.33 -4.33 15.93
C TYR A 233 11.68 -5.77 16.35
N PRO A 234 11.26 -6.25 17.53
CA PRO A 234 10.40 -5.60 18.53
C PRO A 234 11.14 -4.80 19.61
N TYR A 235 12.44 -4.64 19.54
CA TYR A 235 13.30 -4.17 20.61
C TYR A 235 13.50 -2.65 20.65
N CYS A 236 13.54 -2.01 19.49
CA CYS A 236 13.76 -0.60 19.31
C CYS A 236 12.82 -0.03 18.23
N HIS A 237 12.25 1.14 18.50
CA HIS A 237 11.34 1.85 17.61
C HIS A 237 11.96 3.18 17.20
N GLN A 238 11.60 3.67 16.00
CA GLN A 238 12.01 4.97 15.45
C GLN A 238 13.52 5.28 15.56
N GLY A 239 14.36 4.24 15.72
CA GLY A 239 15.81 4.30 15.79
C GLY A 239 16.41 4.72 17.13
N ASP A 240 15.62 5.18 18.09
CA ASP A 240 16.14 5.72 19.36
C ASP A 240 15.31 5.40 20.62
N THR A 241 14.21 4.68 20.48
CA THR A 241 13.28 4.39 21.57
C THR A 241 13.22 2.90 21.87
N LEU A 242 13.75 2.48 23.01
CA LEU A 242 13.65 1.08 23.45
C LEU A 242 12.19 0.73 23.77
N ASP A 243 11.79 -0.48 23.33
CA ASP A 243 10.48 -1.02 23.67
C ASP A 243 10.37 -1.28 25.18
N PRO A 244 9.28 -0.86 25.84
CA PRO A 244 9.13 -1.06 27.29
C PRO A 244 9.03 -2.53 27.72
N GLU A 245 8.62 -3.45 26.82
CA GLU A 245 8.44 -4.86 27.10
C GLU A 245 9.64 -5.70 26.64
N PHE A 246 10.20 -5.41 25.45
CA PHE A 246 11.23 -6.20 24.79
C PHE A 246 12.60 -5.52 24.72
N GLY A 247 12.69 -4.23 25.08
CA GLY A 247 13.92 -3.45 24.95
C GLY A 247 14.93 -3.66 26.08
N GLN A 248 14.59 -4.36 27.16
CA GLN A 248 15.49 -4.58 28.28
C GLN A 248 16.78 -5.29 27.84
N GLY A 249 17.94 -4.70 28.15
CA GLY A 249 19.24 -5.25 27.77
C GLY A 249 19.61 -5.07 26.29
N LYS A 250 18.79 -4.35 25.52
CA LYS A 250 19.06 -4.02 24.11
C LYS A 250 19.61 -2.62 23.97
N ASN A 251 20.16 -2.29 22.81
CA ASN A 251 20.63 -0.96 22.49
C ASN A 251 20.16 -0.59 21.07
N CYS A 252 19.48 0.54 20.92
CA CYS A 252 19.00 0.97 19.59
C CYS A 252 20.14 1.19 18.57
N LYS A 253 21.36 1.44 19.01
CA LYS A 253 22.54 1.56 18.12
C LYS A 253 22.94 0.26 17.43
N ASP A 254 22.43 -0.89 17.89
CA ASP A 254 22.68 -2.19 17.28
C ASP A 254 21.80 -2.44 16.04
N TYR A 255 20.83 -1.56 15.79
CA TYR A 255 19.86 -1.63 14.70
C TYR A 255 20.03 -0.50 13.70
N THR A 256 19.59 -0.72 12.47
CA THR A 256 19.56 0.31 11.41
C THR A 256 18.47 1.33 11.74
N PRO A 257 18.81 2.62 11.96
CA PRO A 257 17.80 3.63 12.23
C PRO A 257 17.05 4.01 10.95
N PRO A 258 15.80 4.53 11.05
CA PRO A 258 15.10 5.09 9.92
C PRO A 258 15.84 6.29 9.31
N VAL A 259 15.67 6.47 8.01
CA VAL A 259 16.15 7.68 7.31
C VAL A 259 15.36 8.90 7.77
N TYR A 260 14.04 8.68 8.03
CA TYR A 260 13.17 9.77 8.48
C TYR A 260 12.01 9.24 9.34
N LYS A 261 11.64 10.01 10.36
CA LYS A 261 10.45 9.78 11.19
C LYS A 261 9.27 10.47 10.53
N LEU A 262 8.31 9.70 10.03
CA LEU A 262 7.16 10.20 9.24
C LEU A 262 6.08 10.88 10.10
N GLY A 263 6.11 10.62 11.41
CA GLY A 263 5.11 11.09 12.35
C GLY A 263 4.40 9.96 13.07
N ASN A 264 3.75 10.32 14.18
CA ASN A 264 3.21 9.33 15.11
C ASN A 264 1.87 8.77 14.59
N HIS A 265 1.81 7.45 14.43
CA HIS A 265 0.60 6.72 14.03
C HIS A 265 -0.04 7.19 12.72
N VAL A 266 0.76 7.70 11.77
CA VAL A 266 0.23 8.16 10.48
C VAL A 266 -0.22 7.01 9.58
N ALA A 267 0.19 5.78 9.91
CA ALA A 267 -0.03 4.57 9.14
C ALA A 267 0.48 4.74 7.69
N ALA A 268 1.79 4.97 7.57
CA ALA A 268 2.44 5.12 6.27
C ALA A 268 2.39 3.81 5.50
N LEU A 269 1.77 3.83 4.31
CA LEU A 269 1.56 2.66 3.46
C LEU A 269 2.33 2.77 2.15
N GLY A 270 1.65 2.72 0.99
CA GLY A 270 2.25 2.71 -0.34
C GLY A 270 3.14 3.92 -0.60
N LEU A 271 4.29 3.70 -1.21
CA LEU A 271 5.20 4.73 -1.64
C LEU A 271 5.75 4.43 -3.05
N ARG A 272 6.05 5.51 -3.80
CA ARG A 272 6.77 5.41 -5.08
C ARG A 272 7.72 6.59 -5.23
N PHE A 273 8.87 6.34 -5.88
CA PHE A 273 9.68 7.41 -6.43
C PHE A 273 8.98 8.02 -7.65
N TYR A 274 8.87 9.33 -7.68
CA TYR A 274 8.26 10.03 -8.80
C TYR A 274 9.30 10.36 -9.87
N GLU A 275 9.22 9.68 -10.99
CA GLU A 275 10.08 9.88 -12.17
C GLU A 275 9.32 10.55 -13.34
N GLY A 276 8.06 10.92 -13.12
CA GLY A 276 7.23 11.58 -14.13
C GLY A 276 7.71 12.99 -14.45
N SER A 277 7.32 13.49 -15.62
CA SER A 277 7.69 14.83 -16.10
C SER A 277 6.56 15.87 -15.97
N GLN A 278 5.38 15.47 -15.52
CA GLN A 278 4.22 16.37 -15.44
C GLN A 278 4.30 17.30 -14.22
N PHE A 279 4.74 16.79 -13.06
CA PHE A 279 4.84 17.61 -11.85
C PHE A 279 6.05 18.55 -11.91
N PRO A 280 6.08 19.62 -11.09
CA PRO A 280 7.22 20.53 -11.02
C PRO A 280 8.55 19.81 -10.79
N ALA A 281 9.64 20.38 -11.28
CA ALA A 281 10.97 19.73 -11.30
C ALA A 281 11.47 19.28 -9.91
N ASN A 282 11.05 19.94 -8.82
CA ASN A 282 11.40 19.57 -7.46
C ASN A 282 10.76 18.25 -6.99
N TYR A 283 9.72 17.76 -7.71
CA TYR A 283 9.12 16.45 -7.43
C TYR A 283 9.88 15.31 -8.11
N HIS A 284 10.70 15.57 -9.12
CA HIS A 284 11.44 14.52 -9.81
C HIS A 284 12.46 13.87 -8.86
N GLY A 285 12.35 12.57 -8.66
CA GLY A 285 13.13 11.80 -7.68
C GLY A 285 12.64 11.93 -6.23
N ALA A 286 11.56 12.68 -5.98
CA ALA A 286 10.90 12.67 -4.68
C ALA A 286 10.16 11.36 -4.45
N ILE A 287 9.99 10.98 -3.17
CA ILE A 287 9.10 9.89 -2.79
C ILE A 287 7.71 10.49 -2.57
N ILE A 288 6.70 9.92 -3.21
CA ILE A 288 5.29 10.17 -2.88
C ILE A 288 4.81 8.99 -2.05
N LEU A 289 4.18 9.25 -0.91
CA LEU A 289 3.67 8.20 -0.03
C LEU A 289 2.27 8.50 0.51
N ALA A 290 1.50 7.45 0.77
CA ALA A 290 0.18 7.51 1.36
C ALA A 290 0.27 7.33 2.88
N GLU A 291 -0.30 8.26 3.64
CA GLU A 291 -0.58 8.12 5.06
C GLU A 291 -2.05 7.75 5.25
N HIS A 292 -2.30 6.49 5.60
CA HIS A 292 -3.65 5.93 5.73
C HIS A 292 -4.44 6.49 6.92
N GLY A 293 -3.73 6.91 7.96
CA GLY A 293 -4.29 7.59 9.12
C GLY A 293 -4.47 6.72 10.36
N SER A 294 -4.35 7.36 11.50
CA SER A 294 -4.34 6.75 12.83
C SER A 294 -5.71 6.16 13.21
N TRP A 295 -5.69 5.11 14.05
CA TRP A 295 -6.87 4.57 14.69
C TRP A 295 -6.82 4.70 16.22
N ASN A 296 -5.63 4.72 16.81
CA ASN A 296 -5.36 4.69 18.26
C ASN A 296 -4.80 6.01 18.82
N ARG A 297 -5.14 7.14 18.21
CA ARG A 297 -4.68 8.46 18.63
C ARG A 297 -5.85 9.35 19.02
N SER A 298 -5.69 10.16 20.10
CA SER A 298 -6.74 11.07 20.61
C SER A 298 -7.14 12.13 19.57
N LYS A 299 -6.17 12.67 18.84
CA LYS A 299 -6.37 13.48 17.64
C LYS A 299 -5.82 12.74 16.44
N LYS A 300 -6.64 12.53 15.43
CA LYS A 300 -6.23 11.80 14.24
C LYS A 300 -5.05 12.46 13.53
N SER A 301 -4.15 11.63 12.98
CA SER A 301 -3.01 12.02 12.15
C SER A 301 -2.96 11.18 10.88
N GLY A 302 -2.26 11.66 9.84
CA GLY A 302 -2.25 11.03 8.52
C GLY A 302 -3.48 11.43 7.70
N TYR A 303 -4.11 10.49 7.01
CA TYR A 303 -5.25 10.70 6.08
C TYR A 303 -4.89 11.66 4.96
N ARG A 304 -3.73 11.45 4.32
CA ARG A 304 -3.19 12.34 3.30
C ARG A 304 -2.16 11.64 2.43
N VAL A 305 -1.76 12.28 1.36
CA VAL A 305 -0.60 11.89 0.55
C VAL A 305 0.49 12.93 0.75
N MET A 306 1.71 12.46 1.00
CA MET A 306 2.87 13.30 1.27
C MET A 306 3.89 13.19 0.15
N SER A 307 4.71 14.23 0.01
CA SER A 307 5.93 14.24 -0.79
C SER A 307 7.15 14.37 0.11
N VAL A 308 8.14 13.50 -0.11
CA VAL A 308 9.43 13.49 0.59
C VAL A 308 10.50 13.92 -0.41
N HIS A 309 11.06 15.09 -0.24
CA HIS A 309 12.10 15.61 -1.12
C HIS A 309 13.49 15.20 -0.60
N LEU A 310 14.32 14.73 -1.51
CA LEU A 310 15.62 14.18 -1.19
C LEU A 310 16.76 15.02 -1.78
N ASN A 311 17.86 15.15 -1.02
CA ASN A 311 19.16 15.55 -1.54
C ASN A 311 20.15 14.39 -1.32
N GLY A 312 20.42 13.63 -2.36
CA GLY A 312 21.04 12.32 -2.25
C GLY A 312 20.10 11.38 -1.48
N ASP A 313 20.58 10.88 -0.34
CA ASP A 313 19.82 9.98 0.52
C ASP A 313 19.21 10.68 1.76
N LYS A 314 19.38 12.00 1.84
CA LYS A 314 18.91 12.80 2.98
C LYS A 314 17.57 13.44 2.63
N VAL A 315 16.59 13.30 3.54
CA VAL A 315 15.31 14.02 3.47
C VAL A 315 15.58 15.51 3.78
N VAL A 316 15.16 16.38 2.86
CA VAL A 316 15.30 17.85 3.00
C VAL A 316 13.96 18.56 3.16
N ALA A 317 12.85 17.93 2.73
CA ALA A 317 11.50 18.41 3.00
C ALA A 317 10.52 17.24 3.06
N TYR A 318 9.47 17.40 3.86
CA TYR A 318 8.34 16.47 4.00
C TYR A 318 7.06 17.29 4.02
N GLU A 319 6.35 17.29 2.89
CA GLU A 319 5.27 18.24 2.61
C GLU A 319 4.00 17.52 2.12
N PRO A 320 2.80 18.03 2.47
CA PRO A 320 1.56 17.47 1.97
C PRO A 320 1.40 17.73 0.46
N LEU A 321 0.99 16.69 -0.29
CA LEU A 321 0.60 16.78 -1.70
C LEU A 321 -0.93 16.75 -1.86
N LEU A 322 -1.63 15.94 -1.07
CA LEU A 322 -3.08 15.83 -1.14
C LEU A 322 -3.62 15.58 0.27
N GLU A 323 -4.40 16.52 0.79
CA GLU A 323 -4.98 16.49 2.14
C GLU A 323 -6.50 16.67 2.09
N GLY A 324 -7.17 16.46 3.25
CA GLY A 324 -8.60 16.73 3.41
C GLY A 324 -9.48 15.49 3.48
N PHE A 325 -8.90 14.28 3.50
CA PHE A 325 -9.65 13.03 3.63
C PHE A 325 -10.31 12.83 5.02
N GLN A 326 -10.00 13.72 5.96
CA GLN A 326 -10.57 13.74 7.30
C GLN A 326 -11.05 15.16 7.63
N GLN A 327 -12.25 15.27 8.18
CA GLN A 327 -12.86 16.52 8.65
C GLN A 327 -13.41 16.28 10.06
N ASP A 328 -13.11 17.18 11.01
CA ASP A 328 -13.63 17.14 12.38
C ASP A 328 -13.51 15.74 13.03
N GLU A 329 -12.31 15.14 12.97
CA GLU A 329 -12.02 13.79 13.48
C GLU A 329 -12.83 12.65 12.80
N LYS A 330 -13.49 12.92 11.65
CA LYS A 330 -14.21 11.93 10.85
C LYS A 330 -13.54 11.76 9.50
N ALA A 331 -13.00 10.57 9.26
CA ALA A 331 -12.44 10.22 7.96
C ALA A 331 -13.57 9.86 6.98
N TRP A 332 -13.51 10.41 5.78
CA TRP A 332 -14.34 10.00 4.65
C TRP A 332 -13.53 9.28 3.57
N GLY A 333 -12.21 9.39 3.62
CA GLY A 333 -11.27 8.70 2.76
C GLY A 333 -10.00 8.31 3.52
N ARG A 334 -9.30 7.29 3.01
CA ARG A 334 -8.04 6.76 3.56
C ARG A 334 -7.10 6.36 2.43
N PRO A 335 -6.17 7.23 2.03
CA PRO A 335 -5.17 6.90 1.01
C PRO A 335 -4.37 5.65 1.38
N ALA A 336 -4.22 4.72 0.43
CA ALA A 336 -3.58 3.43 0.69
C ALA A 336 -2.33 3.20 -0.16
N ASP A 337 -2.37 3.55 -1.44
CA ASP A 337 -1.21 3.45 -2.35
C ASP A 337 -1.18 4.60 -3.34
N VAL A 338 -0.03 4.82 -3.92
CA VAL A 338 0.22 5.83 -4.95
C VAL A 338 0.94 5.18 -6.13
N GLN A 339 0.57 5.55 -7.37
CA GLN A 339 1.18 4.99 -8.57
C GLN A 339 1.33 6.06 -9.65
N PRO A 340 2.56 6.50 -9.98
CA PRO A 340 2.80 7.36 -11.11
C PRO A 340 2.39 6.69 -12.43
N LEU A 341 1.74 7.45 -13.31
CA LEU A 341 1.37 7.01 -14.65
C LEU A 341 2.43 7.44 -15.69
N PRO A 342 2.47 6.81 -16.88
CA PRO A 342 3.41 7.17 -17.94
C PRO A 342 3.30 8.61 -18.44
N ASP A 343 2.13 9.25 -18.32
CA ASP A 343 1.90 10.65 -18.66
C ASP A 343 2.36 11.63 -17.58
N GLY A 344 2.92 11.11 -16.48
CA GLY A 344 3.40 11.86 -15.33
C GLY A 344 2.32 12.24 -14.32
N SER A 345 1.04 11.90 -14.53
CA SER A 345 0.03 12.00 -13.48
C SER A 345 0.20 10.91 -12.42
N LEU A 346 -0.51 11.04 -11.31
CA LEU A 346 -0.41 10.11 -10.17
C LEU A 346 -1.79 9.52 -9.87
N LEU A 347 -1.88 8.21 -9.70
CA LEU A 347 -3.05 7.58 -9.10
C LEU A 347 -2.87 7.45 -7.59
N VAL A 348 -3.98 7.56 -6.85
CA VAL A 348 -4.06 7.37 -5.40
C VAL A 348 -5.23 6.45 -5.11
N SER A 349 -5.01 5.31 -4.49
CA SER A 349 -6.10 4.42 -4.03
C SER A 349 -6.60 4.83 -2.65
N ASP A 350 -7.89 4.62 -2.41
CA ASP A 350 -8.60 4.92 -1.16
C ASP A 350 -9.50 3.74 -0.80
N ASP A 351 -9.18 3.03 0.27
CA ASP A 351 -9.92 1.83 0.65
C ASP A 351 -11.21 2.11 1.40
N LEU A 352 -11.34 3.27 2.02
CA LEU A 352 -12.55 3.67 2.74
C LEU A 352 -13.62 4.20 1.76
N ALA A 353 -13.26 5.09 0.86
CA ALA A 353 -14.16 5.60 -0.16
C ALA A 353 -14.41 4.59 -1.30
N GLY A 354 -13.58 3.55 -1.41
CA GLY A 354 -13.65 2.58 -2.51
C GLY A 354 -13.32 3.20 -3.87
N ALA A 355 -12.37 4.11 -3.89
CA ALA A 355 -12.04 4.94 -5.02
C ALA A 355 -10.55 4.88 -5.41
N VAL A 356 -10.29 5.28 -6.64
CA VAL A 356 -8.97 5.65 -7.14
C VAL A 356 -9.08 7.07 -7.68
N TYR A 357 -8.22 7.95 -7.20
CA TYR A 357 -8.12 9.34 -7.67
C TYR A 357 -6.97 9.48 -8.65
N ARG A 358 -7.06 10.48 -9.54
CA ARG A 358 -5.98 10.91 -10.41
C ARG A 358 -5.57 12.33 -10.08
N VAL A 359 -4.30 12.51 -9.74
CA VAL A 359 -3.69 13.81 -9.47
C VAL A 359 -2.89 14.24 -10.70
N THR A 360 -3.14 15.44 -11.17
CA THR A 360 -2.48 16.05 -12.32
C THR A 360 -1.89 17.41 -11.94
N TYR A 361 -0.95 17.90 -12.72
CA TYR A 361 -0.41 19.24 -12.56
C TYR A 361 -0.52 20.04 -13.86
N GLN A 362 -0.99 21.28 -13.75
CA GLN A 362 -0.98 22.24 -14.82
C GLN A 362 -0.28 23.51 -14.31
N LYS A 363 0.75 23.93 -15.03
CA LYS A 363 1.49 25.15 -14.66
C LYS A 363 0.53 26.33 -14.59
N PRO A 364 0.50 27.06 -13.47
CA PRO A 364 -0.36 28.24 -13.29
C PRO A 364 -0.04 29.38 -14.27
#